data_9e70cb75f84f6d367208463db4b5bd7d
#
_entry.id   9e70cb75f84f6d367208463db4b5bd7d
#
_cell.length_a   1.000
_cell.length_b   1.000
_cell.length_c   1.000
_cell.angle_alpha   90.00
_cell.angle_beta   90.00
_cell.angle_gamma   90.00
#
_symmetry.space_group_name_H-M   'P 1'
#
loop_
_entity.id
_entity.type
_entity.pdbx_description
1 polymer ?
#
loop_
_entity_poly.entity_id
_entity_poly.type
_entity_poly.pdbx_seq_one_letter_code
_entity_poly.pdbx_strand_id
1 'polypeptide(L)' 'MACSKYNLTNTGSTIVNFNYRRCDDTMWEYQVELTQNQTKNIWLINDSYSIAPLFEPNVILVNEGAFPPVS' A
#
# COMPACT_ATOMS: atom_id res chain seq x y z
N MET A 1 -6.39 13.16 -10.45
CA MET A 1 -6.52 11.71 -10.21
C MET A 1 -6.96 11.47 -8.78
N ALA A 2 -7.79 10.47 -8.57
CA ALA A 2 -8.28 10.16 -7.23
C ALA A 2 -7.23 9.39 -6.44
N CYS A 3 -7.05 9.76 -5.19
CA CYS A 3 -6.15 9.10 -4.26
C CYS A 3 -6.92 8.55 -3.09
N SER A 4 -6.36 7.53 -2.46
CA SER A 4 -6.92 6.96 -1.25
C SER A 4 -5.82 6.67 -0.24
N LYS A 5 -6.22 6.63 1.02
CA LYS A 5 -5.35 6.17 2.09
C LYS A 5 -5.53 4.66 2.22
N TYR A 6 -4.43 3.95 2.16
CA TYR A 6 -4.42 2.50 2.30
C TYR A 6 -3.64 2.10 3.54
N ASN A 7 -4.11 1.04 4.16
CA ASN A 7 -3.48 0.46 5.33
C ASN A 7 -3.06 -0.96 4.94
N LEU A 8 -1.75 -1.25 5.04
CA LEU A 8 -1.22 -2.56 4.69
C LEU A 8 -0.57 -3.19 5.92
N THR A 9 -0.93 -4.42 6.19
CA THR A 9 -0.37 -5.19 7.30
C THR A 9 0.21 -6.49 6.77
N ASN A 10 1.45 -6.79 7.16
CA ASN A 10 2.09 -8.06 6.83
C ASN A 10 1.83 -9.06 7.97
N THR A 11 1.01 -10.06 7.70
CA THR A 11 0.69 -11.11 8.68
C THR A 11 1.58 -12.33 8.56
N GLY A 12 2.47 -12.33 7.56
CA GLY A 12 3.40 -13.44 7.35
C GLY A 12 4.69 -13.31 8.13
N SER A 13 5.56 -14.28 7.98
CA SER A 13 6.84 -14.33 8.68
C SER A 13 8.02 -13.79 7.87
N THR A 14 7.79 -13.41 6.63
CA THR A 14 8.83 -12.88 5.74
C THR A 14 8.54 -11.43 5.40
N ILE A 15 9.61 -10.70 5.05
CA ILE A 15 9.45 -9.31 4.59
C ILE A 15 8.73 -9.31 3.25
N VAL A 16 7.72 -8.47 3.14
CA VAL A 16 6.98 -8.25 1.91
C VAL A 16 7.50 -7.00 1.23
N ASN A 17 7.76 -7.09 -0.07
CA ASN A 17 8.11 -5.94 -0.89
C ASN A 17 6.95 -5.64 -1.84
N PHE A 18 6.58 -4.38 -1.93
CA PHE A 18 5.51 -3.96 -2.82
C PHE A 18 5.85 -2.63 -3.48
N ASN A 19 5.14 -2.33 -4.55
CA ASN A 19 5.29 -1.07 -5.27
C ASN A 19 3.94 -0.35 -5.27
N TYR A 20 3.99 0.98 -5.25
CA TYR A 20 2.77 1.76 -5.37
C TYR A 20 3.07 3.11 -6.02
N ARG A 21 2.04 3.72 -6.59
CA ARG A 21 2.15 5.02 -7.21
C ARG A 21 1.72 6.09 -6.21
N ARG A 22 2.65 6.97 -5.87
CA ARG A 22 2.42 7.99 -4.85
C ARG A 22 1.39 9.01 -5.31
N CYS A 23 0.60 9.48 -4.35
CA CYS A 23 -0.42 10.47 -4.62
C CYS A 23 0.15 11.86 -4.86
N ASP A 24 1.22 12.20 -4.15
CA ASP A 24 1.76 13.58 -4.15
C ASP A 24 2.45 13.96 -5.45
N ASP A 25 3.25 13.05 -6.02
CA ASP A 25 4.03 13.35 -7.22
C ASP A 25 3.75 12.42 -8.40
N THR A 26 2.82 11.49 -8.25
CA THR A 26 2.43 10.48 -9.25
C THR A 26 3.56 9.55 -9.67
N MET A 27 4.67 9.55 -8.96
CA MET A 27 5.79 8.66 -9.23
C MET A 27 5.61 7.33 -8.53
N TRP A 28 6.15 6.27 -9.14
CA TRP A 28 6.14 4.96 -8.53
C TRP A 28 7.21 4.86 -7.44
N GLU A 29 6.82 4.31 -6.31
CA GLU A 29 7.74 3.92 -5.25
C GLU A 29 7.95 2.41 -5.35
N TYR A 30 9.20 1.97 -5.45
CA TYR A 30 9.52 0.57 -5.67
C TYR A 30 10.14 -0.07 -4.43
N GLN A 31 9.88 -1.37 -4.27
CA GLN A 31 10.50 -2.20 -3.23
C GLN A 31 10.32 -1.62 -1.83
N VAL A 32 9.11 -1.16 -1.55
CA VAL A 32 8.78 -0.70 -0.20
C VAL A 32 8.65 -1.93 0.69
N GLU A 33 9.39 -1.94 1.79
CA GLU A 33 9.42 -3.09 2.69
C GLU A 33 8.34 -3.01 3.75
N LEU A 34 7.71 -4.16 4.00
CA LEU A 34 6.73 -4.32 5.06
C LEU A 34 7.18 -5.52 5.89
N THR A 35 7.70 -5.26 7.08
CA THR A 35 8.22 -6.30 7.94
C THR A 35 7.12 -7.08 8.63
N GLN A 36 7.47 -8.19 9.27
CA GLN A 36 6.51 -9.04 9.96
C GLN A 36 5.68 -8.24 10.98
N ASN A 37 4.37 -8.40 10.92
CA ASN A 37 3.41 -7.73 11.79
C ASN A 37 3.44 -6.21 11.71
N GLN A 38 4.12 -5.66 10.73
CA GLN A 38 4.16 -4.21 10.53
C GLN A 38 2.91 -3.76 9.79
N THR A 39 2.41 -2.59 10.19
CA THR A 39 1.34 -1.91 9.47
C THR A 39 1.86 -0.58 8.94
N LYS A 40 1.62 -0.32 7.66
CA LYS A 40 1.97 0.96 7.05
C LYS A 40 0.72 1.63 6.53
N ASN A 41 0.66 2.93 6.73
CA ASN A 41 -0.36 3.78 6.12
C ASN A 41 0.28 4.53 4.97
N ILE A 42 -0.27 4.38 3.77
CA ILE A 42 0.25 5.02 2.58
C ILE A 42 -0.86 5.70 1.80
N TRP A 43 -0.50 6.76 1.11
CA TRP A 43 -1.42 7.50 0.26
C TRP A 43 -1.00 7.25 -1.18
N LEU A 44 -1.91 6.68 -1.95
CA LEU A 44 -1.60 6.30 -3.33
C LEU A 44 -2.77 6.60 -4.25
N ILE A 45 -2.46 6.65 -5.53
CA ILE A 45 -3.48 6.77 -6.57
C ILE A 45 -4.30 5.48 -6.57
N ASN A 46 -5.62 5.60 -6.61
CA ASN A 46 -6.53 4.47 -6.50
C ASN A 46 -6.11 3.30 -7.39
N ASP A 47 -6.00 2.14 -6.79
CA ASP A 47 -5.67 0.87 -7.45
C ASP A 47 -4.30 0.83 -8.13
N SER A 48 -3.45 1.82 -7.85
CA SER A 48 -2.10 1.87 -8.45
C SER A 48 -1.07 1.28 -7.49
N TYR A 49 -1.14 -0.01 -7.27
CA TYR A 49 -0.17 -0.74 -6.47
C TYR A 49 0.09 -2.11 -7.10
N SER A 50 1.22 -2.68 -6.73
CA SER A 50 1.60 -4.02 -7.20
C SER A 50 2.22 -4.81 -6.05
N ILE A 51 1.60 -5.93 -5.73
CA ILE A 51 2.09 -6.86 -4.73
C ILE A 51 2.28 -8.20 -5.44
N ALA A 52 3.47 -8.80 -5.30
CA ALA A 52 3.72 -10.10 -5.92
C ALA A 52 2.73 -11.14 -5.40
N PRO A 53 2.19 -12.02 -6.28
CA PRO A 53 1.21 -13.03 -5.85
C PRO A 53 1.69 -13.91 -4.70
N LEU A 54 3.00 -14.11 -4.60
CA LEU A 54 3.60 -14.88 -3.51
C LEU A 54 3.30 -14.24 -2.14
N PHE A 55 3.21 -12.92 -2.09
CA PHE A 55 3.00 -12.18 -0.84
C PHE A 55 1.55 -11.84 -0.57
N GLU A 56 0.70 -11.85 -1.59
CA GLU A 56 -0.70 -11.41 -1.45
C GLU A 56 -1.46 -12.09 -0.29
N PRO A 57 -1.35 -13.41 -0.10
CA PRO A 57 -2.09 -14.06 0.99
C PRO A 57 -1.66 -13.59 2.39
N ASN A 58 -0.47 -13.01 2.49
CA ASN A 58 0.07 -12.57 3.78
C ASN A 58 -0.11 -11.08 4.03
N VAL A 59 -0.72 -10.36 3.11
CA VAL A 59 -0.92 -8.91 3.23
C VAL A 59 -2.40 -8.61 3.33
N ILE A 60 -2.76 -7.91 4.41
CA ILE A 60 -4.11 -7.35 4.56
C ILE A 60 -4.05 -5.92 4.09
N LEU A 61 -4.79 -5.62 3.02
CA LEU A 61 -4.86 -4.29 2.43
C LEU A 61 -6.26 -3.74 2.64
N VAL A 62 -6.34 -2.59 3.30
CA VAL A 62 -7.62 -1.92 3.57
C VAL A 62 -7.57 -0.55 2.93
N ASN A 63 -8.56 -0.25 2.10
CA ASN A 63 -8.77 1.09 1.58
C ASN A 63 -9.58 1.88 2.59
N GLU A 64 -8.96 2.88 3.18
CA GLU A 64 -9.59 3.68 4.24
C GLU A 64 -10.34 4.89 3.70
N GLY A 65 -10.45 5.03 2.39
CA GLY A 65 -11.23 6.08 1.79
C GLY A 65 -10.40 7.12 1.05
N ALA A 66 -11.10 8.10 0.48
CA ALA A 66 -10.47 9.12 -0.35
C ALA A 66 -9.49 9.98 0.45
N PHE A 67 -8.40 10.36 -0.20
CA PHE A 67 -7.40 11.26 0.37
C PHE A 67 -7.06 12.34 -0.66
N PRO A 68 -6.98 13.62 -0.29
CA PRO A 68 -7.29 14.13 1.05
C PRO A 68 -8.77 13.97 1.41
N PRO A 69 -9.10 13.91 2.69
CA PRO A 69 -10.50 13.80 3.09
C PRO A 69 -11.32 14.94 2.54
N VAL A 70 -12.48 14.62 2.02
CA VAL A 70 -13.43 15.63 1.53
C VAL A 70 -14.32 16.00 2.72
N SER A 71 -14.25 17.27 3.07
CA SER A 71 -15.07 17.78 4.19
C SER A 71 -16.42 18.26 3.69
#